data_78d2a63e040ba607c48dc2132f987ec9
#
_entry.id   78d2a63e040ba607c48dc2132f987ec9
#
_cell.length_a   1.000
_cell.length_b   1.000
_cell.length_c   1.000
_cell.angle_alpha   90.00
_cell.angle_beta   90.00
_cell.angle_gamma   90.00
#
_symmetry.space_group_name_H-M   'P 1'
#
loop_
_entity.id
_entity.type
_entity.pdbx_description
1 polymer ?
#
loop_
_entity_poly.entity_id
_entity_poly.type
_entity_poly.pdbx_seq_one_letter_code
_entity_poly.pdbx_strand_id
1 'polypeptide(L)'
;MKNRTLGSIFIVAGTTIGAGMLAMPLAAAGVGFSVTLGLLIGLWALMCYTALLLLEVYQHVPADTGLGSLAKRYLGRYGQWLTGFSMMFLMYALTAAYISGAGELLASSINNWLGATLSPAAGVLLFTFVAGGVVCVGTSLVDLFNRFLFSAKIIFLVIMLALLTPHIHKVNLLTLPLQQGLALSAIPVIFTSFGFHGSVPSIVSYMNGNIRRLRWVFMTGSAIPLVAYIFWQLATLGSIDSPTFRGLLASHAGLNGLLQALREVVASPHVELAVHLFADLALATSFLGVALGLFDYLANLFQRRSTVSGRLQTGLITFLPPLAFALFYPRGFVMALGYAGVALAVLALLIPAMLVWQCRKQSPQAGYRVAGGTPALALVFICGIVVIGVQFSIALGFLPDPG
;
A
#
# COMPACT_ATOMS: atom_id res chain seq x y z
N MET A 1 -24.01 12.31 12.60
CA MET A 1 -22.68 12.20 13.22
C MET A 1 -22.16 10.75 13.37
N LYS A 2 -23.00 9.74 13.70
CA LYS A 2 -22.57 8.32 13.73
C LYS A 2 -22.01 7.81 12.38
N ASN A 3 -22.61 8.24 11.28
CA ASN A 3 -22.16 7.83 9.94
C ASN A 3 -20.75 8.31 9.56
N ARG A 4 -20.27 9.47 10.05
CA ARG A 4 -18.92 9.97 9.72
C ARG A 4 -17.82 9.12 10.34
N THR A 5 -18.00 8.66 11.58
CA THR A 5 -17.01 7.79 12.26
C THR A 5 -16.85 6.46 11.51
N LEU A 6 -17.98 5.82 11.17
CA LEU A 6 -17.97 4.56 10.41
C LEU A 6 -17.38 4.76 9.01
N GLY A 7 -17.78 5.82 8.31
CA GLY A 7 -17.20 6.18 7.02
C GLY A 7 -15.69 6.39 7.08
N SER A 8 -15.19 7.07 8.11
CA SER A 8 -13.74 7.27 8.30
C SER A 8 -12.99 5.96 8.60
N ILE A 9 -13.60 5.04 9.37
CA ILE A 9 -13.03 3.70 9.61
C ILE A 9 -12.90 2.95 8.27
N PHE A 10 -13.93 2.97 7.43
CA PHE A 10 -13.87 2.33 6.11
C PHE A 10 -12.91 3.02 5.15
N ILE A 11 -12.70 4.34 5.26
CA ILE A 11 -11.67 5.02 4.47
C ILE A 11 -10.28 4.52 4.86
N VAL A 12 -9.96 4.43 6.16
CA VAL A 12 -8.67 3.86 6.61
C VAL A 12 -8.51 2.42 6.14
N ALA A 13 -9.50 1.56 6.40
CA ALA A 13 -9.44 0.16 6.01
C ALA A 13 -9.35 -0.01 4.49
N GLY A 14 -10.13 0.76 3.74
CA GLY A 14 -10.21 0.67 2.28
C GLY A 14 -8.98 1.18 1.54
N THR A 15 -8.34 2.21 2.06
CA THR A 15 -7.06 2.71 1.52
C THR A 15 -5.91 1.75 1.82
N THR A 16 -6.02 0.98 2.89
CA THR A 16 -4.99 0.03 3.31
C THR A 16 -5.16 -1.31 2.59
N ILE A 17 -6.39 -1.90 2.57
CA ILE A 17 -6.66 -3.15 1.84
C ILE A 17 -6.60 -2.87 0.33
N GLY A 18 -5.46 -3.15 -0.25
CA GLY A 18 -5.20 -2.88 -1.67
C GLY A 18 -4.18 -3.84 -2.27
N ALA A 19 -3.56 -3.41 -3.35
CA ALA A 19 -2.58 -4.20 -4.09
C ALA A 19 -1.36 -4.63 -3.27
N GLY A 20 -0.96 -3.87 -2.23
CA GLY A 20 0.13 -4.26 -1.33
C GLY A 20 -0.12 -5.62 -0.65
N MET A 21 -1.38 -5.94 -0.34
CA MET A 21 -1.75 -7.24 0.21
C MET A 21 -1.34 -8.41 -0.71
N LEU A 22 -1.42 -8.22 -2.03
CA LEU A 22 -1.08 -9.26 -3.00
C LEU A 22 0.43 -9.57 -3.04
N ALA A 23 1.28 -8.59 -2.76
CA ALA A 23 2.73 -8.77 -2.71
C ALA A 23 3.21 -9.47 -1.42
N MET A 24 2.42 -9.43 -0.35
CA MET A 24 2.84 -9.95 0.96
C MET A 24 3.22 -11.43 0.96
N PRO A 25 2.45 -12.36 0.32
CA PRO A 25 2.84 -13.77 0.34
C PRO A 25 4.16 -14.04 -0.37
N LEU A 26 4.46 -13.29 -1.45
CA LEU A 26 5.77 -13.36 -2.14
C LEU A 26 6.87 -12.88 -1.21
N ALA A 27 6.72 -11.71 -0.62
CA ALA A 27 7.69 -11.17 0.33
C ALA A 27 7.86 -12.04 1.58
N ALA A 28 6.81 -12.77 2.00
CA ALA A 28 6.81 -13.66 3.16
C ALA A 28 7.17 -15.12 2.86
N ALA A 29 7.28 -15.50 1.58
CA ALA A 29 7.45 -16.88 1.14
C ALA A 29 8.63 -17.62 1.79
N GLY A 30 9.75 -16.93 1.99
CA GLY A 30 10.94 -17.50 2.64
C GLY A 30 11.05 -17.19 4.13
N VAL A 31 10.06 -16.52 4.71
CA VAL A 31 10.09 -16.03 6.10
C VAL A 31 9.40 -16.98 7.07
N GLY A 32 8.36 -17.67 6.61
CA GLY A 32 7.50 -18.52 7.44
C GLY A 32 6.39 -17.74 8.15
N PHE A 33 5.28 -18.45 8.46
CA PHE A 33 4.06 -17.80 8.97
C PHE A 33 4.25 -17.11 10.33
N SER A 34 4.94 -17.74 11.28
CA SER A 34 5.10 -17.20 12.64
C SER A 34 5.85 -15.88 12.65
N VAL A 35 6.95 -15.77 11.89
CA VAL A 35 7.74 -14.52 11.77
C VAL A 35 6.94 -13.47 11.01
N THR A 36 6.25 -13.86 9.93
CA THR A 36 5.36 -12.97 9.18
C THR A 36 4.25 -12.39 10.05
N LEU A 37 3.63 -13.22 10.91
CA LEU A 37 2.63 -12.75 11.88
C LEU A 37 3.20 -11.72 12.85
N GLY A 38 4.42 -11.96 13.36
CA GLY A 38 5.13 -10.99 14.19
C GLY A 38 5.39 -9.66 13.47
N LEU A 39 5.82 -9.70 12.19
CA LEU A 39 6.03 -8.51 11.37
C LEU A 39 4.71 -7.76 11.12
N LEU A 40 3.62 -8.46 10.79
CA LEU A 40 2.31 -7.85 10.58
C LEU A 40 1.84 -7.08 11.82
N ILE A 41 1.90 -7.72 13.00
CA ILE A 41 1.48 -7.10 14.26
C ILE A 41 2.39 -5.93 14.62
N GLY A 42 3.71 -6.10 14.52
CA GLY A 42 4.69 -5.08 14.85
C GLY A 42 4.59 -3.84 13.95
N LEU A 43 4.50 -4.05 12.64
CA LEU A 43 4.39 -2.96 11.67
C LEU A 43 3.02 -2.27 11.75
N TRP A 44 1.93 -3.01 11.96
CA TRP A 44 0.62 -2.43 12.25
C TRP A 44 0.65 -1.55 13.50
N ALA A 45 1.22 -2.06 14.59
CA ALA A 45 1.31 -1.29 15.85
C ALA A 45 2.12 0.00 15.65
N LEU A 46 3.24 -0.08 14.92
CA LEU A 46 4.07 1.06 14.56
C LEU A 46 3.28 2.09 13.74
N MET A 47 2.56 1.66 12.69
CA MET A 47 1.78 2.54 11.82
C MET A 47 0.58 3.14 12.55
N CYS A 48 -0.11 2.37 13.38
CA CYS A 48 -1.18 2.87 14.24
C CYS A 48 -0.64 3.92 15.23
N TYR A 49 0.48 3.64 15.88
CA TYR A 49 1.14 4.56 16.82
C TYR A 49 1.50 5.89 16.15
N THR A 50 2.08 5.86 14.97
CA THR A 50 2.49 7.09 14.26
C THR A 50 1.31 7.90 13.73
N ALA A 51 0.21 7.26 13.36
CA ALA A 51 -1.04 7.97 13.07
C ALA A 51 -1.59 8.70 14.30
N LEU A 52 -1.48 8.08 15.49
CA LEU A 52 -1.83 8.74 16.76
C LEU A 52 -0.87 9.90 17.10
N LEU A 53 0.42 9.79 16.73
CA LEU A 53 1.38 10.91 16.86
C LEU A 53 0.95 12.11 16.00
N LEU A 54 0.47 11.88 14.77
CA LEU A 54 -0.06 12.98 13.95
C LEU A 54 -1.27 13.65 14.60
N LEU A 55 -2.16 12.90 15.27
CA LEU A 55 -3.28 13.50 16.00
C LEU A 55 -2.84 14.40 17.13
N GLU A 56 -1.71 14.08 17.79
CA GLU A 56 -1.13 14.96 18.82
C GLU A 56 -0.73 16.32 18.23
N VAL A 57 -0.27 16.35 16.98
CA VAL A 57 0.06 17.62 16.30
C VAL A 57 -1.21 18.33 15.80
N TYR A 58 -2.18 17.57 15.26
CA TYR A 58 -3.42 18.14 14.70
C TYR A 58 -4.29 18.86 15.73
N GLN A 59 -4.19 18.56 17.02
CA GLN A 59 -4.93 19.31 18.04
C GLN A 59 -4.52 20.79 18.17
N HIS A 60 -3.36 21.17 17.62
CA HIS A 60 -2.80 22.53 17.71
C HIS A 60 -2.92 23.32 16.40
N VAL A 61 -3.61 22.80 15.39
CA VAL A 61 -3.77 23.43 14.09
C VAL A 61 -5.19 23.27 13.57
N PRO A 62 -5.64 24.10 12.62
CA PRO A 62 -6.92 23.89 11.94
C PRO A 62 -7.03 22.49 11.33
N ALA A 63 -8.22 21.88 11.38
CA ALA A 63 -8.44 20.50 10.96
C ALA A 63 -8.24 20.28 9.44
N ASP A 64 -8.29 21.33 8.64
CA ASP A 64 -8.09 21.32 7.18
C ASP A 64 -6.61 21.49 6.77
N THR A 65 -5.69 21.55 7.75
CA THR A 65 -4.27 21.69 7.49
C THR A 65 -3.70 20.43 6.83
N GLY A 66 -3.12 20.56 5.63
CA GLY A 66 -2.45 19.44 4.96
C GLY A 66 -1.07 19.12 5.55
N LEU A 67 -0.57 17.90 5.32
CA LEU A 67 0.69 17.41 5.89
C LEU A 67 1.90 18.27 5.51
N GLY A 68 1.95 18.79 4.27
CA GLY A 68 3.00 19.71 3.84
C GLY A 68 2.99 21.05 4.58
N SER A 69 1.80 21.57 4.90
CA SER A 69 1.64 22.80 5.70
C SER A 69 2.03 22.58 7.16
N LEU A 70 1.70 21.40 7.73
CA LEU A 70 2.20 20.98 9.04
C LEU A 70 3.73 20.93 9.08
N ALA A 71 4.33 20.27 8.08
CA ALA A 71 5.78 20.17 7.98
C ALA A 71 6.43 21.56 7.83
N LYS A 72 5.83 22.47 7.06
CA LYS A 72 6.31 23.87 6.96
C LYS A 72 6.27 24.59 8.32
N ARG A 73 5.18 24.41 9.07
CA ARG A 73 4.98 25.09 10.37
C ARG A 73 5.99 24.66 11.41
N TYR A 74 6.25 23.36 11.54
CA TYR A 74 7.08 22.82 12.61
C TYR A 74 8.53 22.53 12.21
N LEU A 75 8.79 22.21 10.94
CA LEU A 75 10.09 21.81 10.42
C LEU A 75 10.66 22.81 9.38
N GLY A 76 9.92 23.88 9.09
CA GLY A 76 10.32 24.91 8.16
C GLY A 76 10.24 24.47 6.68
N ARG A 77 10.89 25.25 5.79
CA ARG A 77 10.84 25.05 4.35
C ARG A 77 11.39 23.69 3.92
N TYR A 78 12.47 23.24 4.54
CA TYR A 78 13.07 21.93 4.21
C TYR A 78 12.15 20.76 4.56
N GLY A 79 11.45 20.82 5.72
CA GLY A 79 10.44 19.83 6.07
C GLY A 79 9.29 19.79 5.07
N GLN A 80 8.84 20.95 4.58
CA GLN A 80 7.80 21.03 3.53
C GLN A 80 8.26 20.37 2.23
N TRP A 81 9.49 20.67 1.77
CA TRP A 81 10.06 20.09 0.55
C TRP A 81 10.23 18.58 0.66
N LEU A 82 10.77 18.11 1.80
CA LEU A 82 10.93 16.67 2.05
C LEU A 82 9.58 15.95 2.02
N THR A 83 8.57 16.50 2.70
CA THR A 83 7.21 15.94 2.73
C THR A 83 6.58 15.90 1.34
N GLY A 84 6.66 16.99 0.58
CA GLY A 84 6.11 17.08 -0.77
C GLY A 84 6.79 16.12 -1.74
N PHE A 85 8.12 16.06 -1.73
CA PHE A 85 8.88 15.14 -2.56
C PHE A 85 8.58 13.67 -2.22
N SER A 86 8.57 13.33 -0.92
CA SER A 86 8.27 11.96 -0.49
C SER A 86 6.84 11.55 -0.86
N MET A 87 5.86 12.47 -0.77
CA MET A 87 4.49 12.20 -1.19
C MET A 87 4.39 11.95 -2.70
N MET A 88 5.03 12.78 -3.50
CA MET A 88 5.09 12.61 -4.95
C MET A 88 5.77 11.28 -5.32
N PHE A 89 6.92 10.99 -4.74
CA PHE A 89 7.66 9.75 -4.99
C PHE A 89 6.85 8.51 -4.58
N LEU A 90 6.19 8.54 -3.40
CA LEU A 90 5.29 7.48 -2.95
C LEU A 90 4.20 7.20 -3.98
N MET A 91 3.51 8.24 -4.45
CA MET A 91 2.43 8.08 -5.43
C MET A 91 2.95 7.55 -6.77
N TYR A 92 4.11 8.00 -7.26
CA TYR A 92 4.73 7.49 -8.48
C TYR A 92 5.14 6.01 -8.33
N ALA A 93 5.78 5.64 -7.25
CA ALA A 93 6.20 4.25 -6.99
C ALA A 93 4.99 3.30 -6.88
N LEU A 94 3.94 3.72 -6.17
CA LEU A 94 2.70 2.94 -6.09
C LEU A 94 2.00 2.83 -7.45
N THR A 95 1.93 3.93 -8.22
CA THR A 95 1.33 3.90 -9.57
C THR A 95 2.11 2.96 -10.48
N ALA A 96 3.44 2.96 -10.42
CA ALA A 96 4.31 2.05 -11.18
C ALA A 96 4.06 0.58 -10.78
N ALA A 97 3.99 0.30 -9.48
CA ALA A 97 3.67 -1.03 -8.98
C ALA A 97 2.32 -1.52 -9.54
N TYR A 98 1.30 -0.68 -9.46
CA TYR A 98 -0.06 -1.08 -9.89
C TYR A 98 -0.17 -1.25 -11.40
N ILE A 99 0.52 -0.43 -12.20
CA ILE A 99 0.60 -0.58 -13.66
C ILE A 99 1.30 -1.91 -14.00
N SER A 100 2.44 -2.23 -13.37
CA SER A 100 3.16 -3.49 -13.59
C SER A 100 2.28 -4.69 -13.23
N GLY A 101 1.74 -4.74 -12.02
CA GLY A 101 0.94 -5.87 -11.55
C GLY A 101 -0.37 -6.02 -12.32
N ALA A 102 -1.13 -4.93 -12.51
CA ALA A 102 -2.41 -4.99 -13.22
C ALA A 102 -2.24 -5.28 -14.72
N GLY A 103 -1.20 -4.74 -15.36
CA GLY A 103 -0.93 -5.00 -16.76
C GLY A 103 -0.57 -6.48 -17.03
N GLU A 104 0.25 -7.05 -16.15
CA GLU A 104 0.61 -8.47 -16.23
C GLU A 104 -0.61 -9.39 -16.02
N LEU A 105 -1.43 -9.11 -15.00
CA LEU A 105 -2.64 -9.88 -14.74
C LEU A 105 -3.67 -9.73 -15.86
N LEU A 106 -3.87 -8.53 -16.38
CA LEU A 106 -4.79 -8.28 -17.48
C LEU A 106 -4.40 -9.07 -18.73
N ALA A 107 -3.10 -9.10 -19.09
CA ALA A 107 -2.61 -9.91 -20.20
C ALA A 107 -2.89 -11.40 -19.96
N SER A 108 -2.61 -11.90 -18.75
CA SER A 108 -2.90 -13.29 -18.38
C SER A 108 -4.39 -13.60 -18.43
N SER A 109 -5.24 -12.75 -17.90
CA SER A 109 -6.70 -12.93 -17.91
C SER A 109 -7.26 -12.95 -19.34
N ILE A 110 -6.83 -12.02 -20.20
CA ILE A 110 -7.24 -11.98 -21.61
C ILE A 110 -6.79 -13.26 -22.35
N ASN A 111 -5.55 -13.69 -22.12
CA ASN A 111 -5.03 -14.90 -22.76
C ASN A 111 -5.82 -16.15 -22.33
N ASN A 112 -6.11 -16.28 -21.05
CA ASN A 112 -6.82 -17.42 -20.49
C ASN A 112 -8.30 -17.47 -20.90
N TRP A 113 -8.99 -16.32 -20.92
CA TRP A 113 -10.44 -16.29 -21.13
C TRP A 113 -10.83 -16.17 -22.61
N LEU A 114 -10.02 -15.48 -23.42
CA LEU A 114 -10.31 -15.21 -24.83
C LEU A 114 -9.43 -16.02 -25.78
N GLY A 115 -8.49 -16.83 -25.26
CA GLY A 115 -7.55 -17.60 -26.09
C GLY A 115 -6.60 -16.70 -26.90
N ALA A 116 -6.37 -15.47 -26.46
CA ALA A 116 -5.49 -14.52 -27.11
C ALA A 116 -4.01 -14.78 -26.76
N THR A 117 -3.09 -14.09 -27.44
CA THR A 117 -1.64 -14.17 -27.19
C THR A 117 -1.09 -12.77 -26.89
N LEU A 118 -1.66 -12.10 -25.89
CA LEU A 118 -1.25 -10.76 -25.49
C LEU A 118 0.06 -10.84 -24.69
N SER A 119 1.05 -10.04 -25.05
CA SER A 119 2.29 -9.93 -24.28
C SER A 119 2.06 -9.14 -22.99
N PRO A 120 2.86 -9.36 -21.91
CA PRO A 120 2.76 -8.57 -20.68
C PRO A 120 2.90 -7.06 -20.94
N ALA A 121 3.80 -6.65 -21.83
CA ALA A 121 3.95 -5.24 -22.21
C ALA A 121 2.70 -4.65 -22.86
N ALA A 122 2.01 -5.42 -23.70
CA ALA A 122 0.74 -4.99 -24.30
C ALA A 122 -0.36 -4.86 -23.23
N GLY A 123 -0.40 -5.75 -22.23
CA GLY A 123 -1.29 -5.64 -21.08
C GLY A 123 -1.03 -4.38 -20.26
N VAL A 124 0.23 -4.06 -20.00
CA VAL A 124 0.67 -2.84 -19.31
C VAL A 124 0.22 -1.58 -20.06
N LEU A 125 0.40 -1.53 -21.38
CA LEU A 125 -0.04 -0.43 -22.24
C LEU A 125 -1.57 -0.29 -22.22
N LEU A 126 -2.28 -1.41 -22.41
CA LEU A 126 -3.75 -1.44 -22.43
C LEU A 126 -4.34 -0.97 -21.09
N PHE A 127 -3.84 -1.52 -19.97
CA PHE A 127 -4.29 -1.12 -18.64
C PHE A 127 -4.04 0.37 -18.40
N THR A 128 -2.83 0.87 -18.70
CA THR A 128 -2.48 2.27 -18.47
C THR A 128 -3.34 3.19 -19.33
N PHE A 129 -3.60 2.84 -20.58
CA PHE A 129 -4.43 3.64 -21.48
C PHE A 129 -5.89 3.70 -21.00
N VAL A 130 -6.48 2.56 -20.64
CA VAL A 130 -7.89 2.49 -20.21
C VAL A 130 -8.06 3.13 -18.82
N ALA A 131 -7.35 2.63 -17.82
CA ALA A 131 -7.50 3.11 -16.45
C ALA A 131 -6.94 4.53 -16.25
N GLY A 132 -5.83 4.88 -16.90
CA GLY A 132 -5.29 6.24 -16.95
C GLY A 132 -6.23 7.20 -17.68
N GLY A 133 -6.89 6.75 -18.76
CA GLY A 133 -7.94 7.49 -19.45
C GLY A 133 -9.11 7.84 -18.51
N VAL A 134 -9.58 6.90 -17.70
CA VAL A 134 -10.60 7.15 -16.67
C VAL A 134 -10.18 8.26 -15.71
N VAL A 135 -8.93 8.24 -15.24
CA VAL A 135 -8.37 9.29 -14.36
C VAL A 135 -8.32 10.64 -15.09
N CYS A 136 -7.89 10.65 -16.36
CA CYS A 136 -7.83 11.86 -17.16
C CYS A 136 -9.22 12.46 -17.45
N VAL A 137 -10.29 11.67 -17.50
CA VAL A 137 -11.66 12.20 -17.67
C VAL A 137 -12.13 12.96 -16.44
N GLY A 138 -11.90 12.46 -15.23
CA GLY A 138 -12.19 13.24 -14.03
C GLY A 138 -12.56 12.44 -12.80
N THR A 139 -12.54 13.14 -11.68
CA THR A 139 -12.79 12.60 -10.34
C THR A 139 -14.14 11.89 -10.21
N SER A 140 -15.20 12.43 -10.88
CA SER A 140 -16.54 11.83 -10.80
C SER A 140 -16.60 10.43 -11.42
N LEU A 141 -15.89 10.21 -12.52
CA LEU A 141 -15.82 8.91 -13.17
C LEU A 141 -15.01 7.92 -12.33
N VAL A 142 -13.87 8.37 -11.79
CA VAL A 142 -13.05 7.57 -10.87
C VAL A 142 -13.85 7.17 -9.63
N ASP A 143 -14.59 8.09 -9.01
CA ASP A 143 -15.42 7.81 -7.83
C ASP A 143 -16.50 6.76 -8.14
N LEU A 144 -17.19 6.88 -9.28
CA LEU A 144 -18.21 5.93 -9.70
C LEU A 144 -17.62 4.51 -9.85
N PHE A 145 -16.53 4.38 -10.62
CA PHE A 145 -15.86 3.09 -10.80
C PHE A 145 -15.31 2.54 -9.49
N ASN A 146 -14.65 3.39 -8.68
CA ASN A 146 -14.02 2.96 -7.44
C ASN A 146 -15.03 2.41 -6.43
N ARG A 147 -16.21 2.99 -6.29
CA ARG A 147 -17.27 2.48 -5.40
C ARG A 147 -17.74 1.10 -5.80
N PHE A 148 -17.99 0.89 -7.10
CA PHE A 148 -18.42 -0.42 -7.62
C PHE A 148 -17.33 -1.47 -7.45
N LEU A 149 -16.12 -1.18 -7.95
CA LEU A 149 -14.98 -2.09 -7.88
C LEU A 149 -14.58 -2.42 -6.44
N PHE A 150 -14.65 -1.43 -5.53
CA PHE A 150 -14.34 -1.65 -4.12
C PHE A 150 -15.31 -2.62 -3.46
N SER A 151 -16.62 -2.47 -3.72
CA SER A 151 -17.63 -3.39 -3.19
C SER A 151 -17.41 -4.81 -3.72
N ALA A 152 -17.18 -4.96 -5.01
CA ALA A 152 -16.86 -6.23 -5.64
C ALA A 152 -15.57 -6.85 -5.06
N LYS A 153 -14.51 -6.05 -4.89
CA LYS A 153 -13.25 -6.48 -4.28
C LYS A 153 -13.45 -7.13 -2.90
N ILE A 154 -14.23 -6.50 -2.03
CA ILE A 154 -14.47 -7.05 -0.67
C ILE A 154 -15.26 -8.36 -0.74
N ILE A 155 -16.25 -8.46 -1.63
CA ILE A 155 -17.00 -9.71 -1.83
C ILE A 155 -16.06 -10.82 -2.29
N PHE A 156 -15.24 -10.57 -3.33
CA PHE A 156 -14.31 -11.59 -3.84
C PHE A 156 -13.19 -11.92 -2.84
N LEU A 157 -12.73 -10.97 -2.02
CA LEU A 157 -11.82 -11.25 -0.90
C LEU A 157 -12.42 -12.28 0.06
N VAL A 158 -13.66 -12.07 0.50
CA VAL A 158 -14.33 -13.00 1.43
C VAL A 158 -14.54 -14.37 0.79
N ILE A 159 -15.01 -14.42 -0.46
CA ILE A 159 -15.19 -15.67 -1.20
C ILE A 159 -13.86 -16.41 -1.33
N MET A 160 -12.81 -15.73 -1.77
CA MET A 160 -11.47 -16.29 -1.94
C MET A 160 -10.94 -16.88 -0.64
N LEU A 161 -11.01 -16.14 0.46
CA LEU A 161 -10.56 -16.62 1.78
C LEU A 161 -11.37 -17.84 2.25
N ALA A 162 -12.69 -17.84 2.05
CA ALA A 162 -13.55 -18.96 2.39
C ALA A 162 -13.20 -20.22 1.58
N LEU A 163 -12.93 -20.07 0.29
CA LEU A 163 -12.57 -21.17 -0.59
C LEU A 163 -11.15 -21.72 -0.34
N LEU A 164 -10.20 -20.88 0.10
CA LEU A 164 -8.84 -21.31 0.45
C LEU A 164 -8.74 -21.96 1.84
N THR A 165 -9.64 -21.62 2.76
CA THR A 165 -9.60 -22.11 4.15
C THR A 165 -9.52 -23.64 4.28
N PRO A 166 -10.26 -24.48 3.50
CA PRO A 166 -10.16 -25.94 3.59
C PRO A 166 -8.81 -26.51 3.17
N HIS A 167 -8.00 -25.75 2.42
CA HIS A 167 -6.70 -26.18 1.89
C HIS A 167 -5.51 -25.77 2.77
N ILE A 168 -5.79 -25.23 3.97
CA ILE A 168 -4.76 -24.85 4.92
C ILE A 168 -4.21 -26.09 5.62
N HIS A 169 -2.92 -26.36 5.42
CA HIS A 169 -2.20 -27.44 6.07
C HIS A 169 -1.28 -26.90 7.18
N LYS A 170 -1.43 -27.40 8.39
CA LYS A 170 -0.62 -26.99 9.56
C LYS A 170 0.88 -27.16 9.33
N VAL A 171 1.29 -28.18 8.57
CA VAL A 171 2.70 -28.47 8.26
C VAL A 171 3.33 -27.27 7.52
N ASN A 172 2.62 -26.66 6.56
CA ASN A 172 3.12 -25.51 5.80
C ASN A 172 3.32 -24.28 6.70
N LEU A 173 2.46 -24.09 7.71
CA LEU A 173 2.54 -22.98 8.66
C LEU A 173 3.67 -23.10 9.68
N LEU A 174 4.12 -24.33 9.95
CA LEU A 174 5.18 -24.64 10.92
C LEU A 174 6.57 -24.66 10.28
N THR A 175 6.68 -24.43 8.99
CA THR A 175 7.99 -24.36 8.32
C THR A 175 8.80 -23.18 8.84
N LEU A 176 10.07 -23.42 9.11
CA LEU A 176 11.03 -22.39 9.52
C LEU A 176 11.43 -21.52 8.32
N PRO A 177 11.99 -20.31 8.55
CA PRO A 177 12.52 -19.47 7.48
C PRO A 177 13.48 -20.25 6.57
N LEU A 178 13.27 -20.11 5.26
CA LEU A 178 14.06 -20.83 4.26
C LEU A 178 15.46 -20.22 4.07
N GLN A 179 15.60 -18.91 4.34
CA GLN A 179 16.83 -18.17 4.10
C GLN A 179 17.01 -17.05 5.12
N GLN A 180 18.24 -16.90 5.63
CA GLN A 180 18.58 -15.78 6.52
C GLN A 180 18.50 -14.45 5.74
N GLY A 181 17.97 -13.43 6.39
CA GLY A 181 17.81 -12.09 5.80
C GLY A 181 16.45 -11.84 5.12
N LEU A 182 15.72 -12.86 4.64
CA LEU A 182 14.41 -12.67 4.02
C LEU A 182 13.40 -11.99 4.94
N ALA A 183 13.45 -12.26 6.24
CA ALA A 183 12.58 -11.57 7.21
C ALA A 183 12.79 -10.06 7.22
N LEU A 184 14.02 -9.58 7.04
CA LEU A 184 14.32 -8.15 6.89
C LEU A 184 13.84 -7.64 5.54
N SER A 185 14.09 -8.38 4.46
CA SER A 185 13.69 -8.00 3.10
C SER A 185 12.17 -7.88 2.93
N ALA A 186 11.38 -8.62 3.71
CA ALA A 186 9.92 -8.52 3.72
C ALA A 186 9.40 -7.20 4.34
N ILE A 187 10.20 -6.54 5.19
CA ILE A 187 9.74 -5.36 5.96
C ILE A 187 9.24 -4.24 5.07
N PRO A 188 9.95 -3.76 4.02
CA PRO A 188 9.48 -2.62 3.23
C PRO A 188 8.14 -2.88 2.54
N VAL A 189 7.92 -4.07 2.00
CA VAL A 189 6.68 -4.46 1.31
C VAL A 189 5.51 -4.58 2.29
N ILE A 190 5.69 -5.28 3.41
CA ILE A 190 4.66 -5.42 4.44
C ILE A 190 4.33 -4.04 5.05
N PHE A 191 5.35 -3.22 5.32
CA PHE A 191 5.19 -1.87 5.83
C PHE A 191 4.36 -0.99 4.87
N THR A 192 4.68 -1.02 3.58
CA THR A 192 3.96 -0.27 2.55
C THR A 192 2.49 -0.64 2.50
N SER A 193 2.16 -1.90 2.73
CA SER A 193 0.79 -2.39 2.72
C SER A 193 -0.08 -1.84 3.86
N PHE A 194 0.50 -1.31 4.94
CA PHE A 194 -0.19 -0.58 6.00
C PHE A 194 -0.25 0.94 5.77
N GLY A 195 0.05 1.41 4.58
CA GLY A 195 0.17 2.82 4.22
C GLY A 195 -1.15 3.57 4.11
N PHE A 196 -1.66 4.17 5.18
CA PHE A 196 -2.84 5.05 5.16
C PHE A 196 -2.54 6.50 5.58
N HIS A 197 -1.29 6.83 5.88
CA HIS A 197 -0.90 8.14 6.41
C HIS A 197 -1.20 9.30 5.46
N GLY A 198 -1.22 9.06 4.15
CA GLY A 198 -1.63 10.04 3.17
C GLY A 198 -3.09 10.50 3.30
N SER A 199 -3.97 9.66 3.85
CA SER A 199 -5.38 10.00 4.08
C SER A 199 -5.66 10.62 5.44
N VAL A 200 -4.68 10.64 6.38
CA VAL A 200 -4.86 11.22 7.73
C VAL A 200 -5.36 12.67 7.69
N PRO A 201 -4.77 13.60 6.92
CA PRO A 201 -5.26 14.98 6.85
C PRO A 201 -6.73 15.08 6.43
N SER A 202 -7.11 14.34 5.39
CA SER A 202 -8.49 14.33 4.88
C SER A 202 -9.49 13.78 5.90
N ILE A 203 -9.11 12.73 6.65
CA ILE A 203 -9.95 12.14 7.70
C ILE A 203 -10.08 13.11 8.89
N VAL A 204 -8.99 13.79 9.28
CA VAL A 204 -9.01 14.79 10.35
C VAL A 204 -9.96 15.94 9.98
N SER A 205 -9.86 16.45 8.76
CA SER A 205 -10.75 17.48 8.23
C SER A 205 -12.21 17.00 8.20
N TYR A 206 -12.49 15.82 7.67
CA TYR A 206 -13.83 15.24 7.58
C TYR A 206 -14.50 15.05 8.97
N MET A 207 -13.70 14.76 10.00
CA MET A 207 -14.13 14.59 11.39
C MET A 207 -14.09 15.89 12.21
N ASN A 208 -13.80 17.05 11.57
CA ASN A 208 -13.66 18.37 12.20
C ASN A 208 -12.67 18.36 13.38
N GLY A 209 -11.57 17.64 13.28
CA GLY A 209 -10.52 17.60 14.29
C GLY A 209 -10.91 16.94 15.62
N ASN A 210 -11.96 16.15 15.70
CA ASN A 210 -12.38 15.49 16.95
C ASN A 210 -11.40 14.39 17.35
N ILE A 211 -10.37 14.73 18.14
CA ILE A 211 -9.25 13.85 18.53
C ILE A 211 -9.75 12.56 19.18
N ARG A 212 -10.74 12.62 20.10
CA ARG A 212 -11.23 11.43 20.80
C ARG A 212 -11.83 10.38 19.84
N ARG A 213 -12.58 10.84 18.83
CA ARG A 213 -13.16 9.94 17.81
C ARG A 213 -12.12 9.49 16.80
N LEU A 214 -11.21 10.38 16.39
CA LEU A 214 -10.14 10.08 15.45
C LEU A 214 -9.21 8.99 15.97
N ARG A 215 -8.91 8.96 17.26
CA ARG A 215 -8.17 7.86 17.89
C ARG A 215 -8.82 6.50 17.62
N TRP A 216 -10.13 6.39 17.89
CA TRP A 216 -10.88 5.16 17.61
C TRP A 216 -10.90 4.83 16.11
N VAL A 217 -11.07 5.84 15.26
CA VAL A 217 -11.05 5.65 13.79
C VAL A 217 -9.74 5.05 13.33
N PHE A 218 -8.60 5.58 13.76
CA PHE A 218 -7.30 5.06 13.33
C PHE A 218 -6.97 3.69 13.92
N MET A 219 -7.29 3.46 15.18
CA MET A 219 -7.09 2.14 15.82
C MET A 219 -7.95 1.06 15.16
N THR A 220 -9.26 1.28 15.07
CA THR A 220 -10.18 0.28 14.50
C THR A 220 -10.05 0.17 12.99
N GLY A 221 -9.90 1.30 12.29
CA GLY A 221 -9.75 1.33 10.83
C GLY A 221 -8.48 0.62 10.35
N SER A 222 -7.36 0.74 11.07
CA SER A 222 -6.13 0.02 10.75
C SER A 222 -6.11 -1.43 11.22
N ALA A 223 -6.90 -1.79 12.24
CA ALA A 223 -7.01 -3.18 12.69
C ALA A 223 -7.76 -4.07 11.69
N ILE A 224 -8.72 -3.54 10.93
CA ILE A 224 -9.44 -4.30 9.90
C ILE A 224 -8.48 -4.86 8.83
N PRO A 225 -7.58 -4.07 8.21
CA PRO A 225 -6.56 -4.59 7.31
C PRO A 225 -5.64 -5.61 7.97
N LEU A 226 -5.22 -5.40 9.22
CA LEU A 226 -4.39 -6.38 9.93
C LEU A 226 -5.06 -7.75 9.97
N VAL A 227 -6.35 -7.80 10.36
CA VAL A 227 -7.11 -9.06 10.40
C VAL A 227 -7.20 -9.67 9.00
N ALA A 228 -7.53 -8.88 7.99
CA ALA A 228 -7.59 -9.36 6.59
C ALA A 228 -6.23 -9.92 6.12
N TYR A 229 -5.13 -9.26 6.47
CA TYR A 229 -3.78 -9.70 6.10
C TYR A 229 -3.35 -10.97 6.83
N ILE A 230 -3.72 -11.11 8.10
CA ILE A 230 -3.46 -12.37 8.83
C ILE A 230 -4.19 -13.54 8.16
N PHE A 231 -5.48 -13.37 7.82
CA PHE A 231 -6.22 -14.42 7.12
C PHE A 231 -5.67 -14.69 5.72
N TRP A 232 -5.23 -13.65 5.00
CA TRP A 232 -4.62 -13.80 3.69
C TRP A 232 -3.30 -14.58 3.76
N GLN A 233 -2.42 -14.23 4.70
CA GLN A 233 -1.17 -14.95 4.91
C GLN A 233 -1.41 -16.39 5.40
N LEU A 234 -2.39 -16.59 6.29
CA LEU A 234 -2.79 -17.90 6.74
C LEU A 234 -3.26 -18.77 5.56
N ALA A 235 -4.10 -18.21 4.69
CA ALA A 235 -4.63 -18.92 3.53
C ALA A 235 -3.53 -19.23 2.50
N THR A 236 -2.67 -18.30 2.17
CA THR A 236 -1.64 -18.48 1.15
C THR A 236 -0.47 -19.33 1.62
N LEU A 237 0.16 -18.99 2.76
CA LEU A 237 1.28 -19.75 3.31
C LEU A 237 0.84 -21.12 3.86
N GLY A 238 -0.43 -21.28 4.20
CA GLY A 238 -0.97 -22.56 4.63
C GLY A 238 -1.34 -23.49 3.47
N SER A 239 -1.72 -22.95 2.32
CA SER A 239 -2.14 -23.74 1.16
C SER A 239 -0.99 -24.13 0.23
N ILE A 240 0.01 -23.25 0.09
CA ILE A 240 1.17 -23.51 -0.78
C ILE A 240 2.31 -24.11 0.04
N ASP A 241 2.90 -25.20 -0.42
CA ASP A 241 4.03 -25.84 0.25
C ASP A 241 5.36 -25.10 0.02
N SER A 242 6.34 -25.36 0.90
CA SER A 242 7.66 -24.73 0.85
C SER A 242 8.45 -25.01 -0.42
N PRO A 243 8.41 -26.21 -1.07
CA PRO A 243 9.05 -26.45 -2.35
C PRO A 243 8.50 -25.55 -3.46
N THR A 244 7.17 -25.42 -3.55
CA THR A 244 6.49 -24.56 -4.53
C THR A 244 6.88 -23.10 -4.32
N PHE A 245 6.88 -22.58 -3.09
CA PHE A 245 7.35 -21.22 -2.82
C PHE A 245 8.82 -21.01 -3.20
N ARG A 246 9.69 -21.98 -2.96
CA ARG A 246 11.10 -21.90 -3.42
C ARG A 246 11.19 -21.79 -4.93
N GLY A 247 10.38 -22.58 -5.64
CA GLY A 247 10.27 -22.51 -7.10
C GLY A 247 9.84 -21.14 -7.59
N LEU A 248 8.82 -20.54 -6.95
CA LEU A 248 8.33 -19.20 -7.28
C LEU A 248 9.40 -18.12 -7.09
N LEU A 249 10.11 -18.15 -5.96
CA LEU A 249 11.21 -17.21 -5.69
C LEU A 249 12.37 -17.39 -6.68
N ALA A 250 12.78 -18.64 -6.94
CA ALA A 250 13.90 -18.96 -7.84
C ALA A 250 13.61 -18.58 -9.30
N SER A 251 12.36 -18.71 -9.74
CA SER A 251 11.93 -18.36 -11.10
C SER A 251 11.54 -16.89 -11.26
N HIS A 252 11.56 -16.10 -10.18
CA HIS A 252 11.03 -14.73 -10.16
C HIS A 252 9.63 -14.65 -10.79
N ALA A 253 8.76 -15.61 -10.43
CA ALA A 253 7.47 -15.79 -11.07
C ALA A 253 6.47 -14.66 -10.80
N GLY A 254 6.76 -13.78 -9.84
CA GLY A 254 5.97 -12.60 -9.52
C GLY A 254 4.56 -12.90 -9.05
N LEU A 255 3.68 -11.91 -9.18
CA LEU A 255 2.28 -12.04 -8.76
C LEU A 255 1.53 -13.12 -9.55
N ASN A 256 1.75 -13.20 -10.84
CA ASN A 256 1.13 -14.22 -11.70
C ASN A 256 1.47 -15.65 -11.27
N GLY A 257 2.73 -15.90 -10.94
CA GLY A 257 3.16 -17.22 -10.46
C GLY A 257 2.51 -17.60 -9.13
N LEU A 258 2.36 -16.63 -8.20
CA LEU A 258 1.65 -16.86 -6.95
C LEU A 258 0.18 -17.25 -7.19
N LEU A 259 -0.52 -16.52 -8.07
CA LEU A 259 -1.93 -16.80 -8.38
C LEU A 259 -2.08 -18.16 -9.09
N GLN A 260 -1.14 -18.52 -9.98
CA GLN A 260 -1.10 -19.82 -10.63
C GLN A 260 -0.87 -20.94 -9.61
N ALA A 261 0.05 -20.79 -8.66
CA ALA A 261 0.29 -21.79 -7.62
C ALA A 261 -0.95 -22.00 -6.72
N LEU A 262 -1.64 -20.91 -6.36
CA LEU A 262 -2.91 -21.03 -5.63
C LEU A 262 -3.98 -21.79 -6.42
N ARG A 263 -4.06 -21.57 -7.73
CA ARG A 263 -4.94 -22.30 -8.65
C ARG A 263 -4.64 -23.78 -8.67
N GLU A 264 -3.37 -24.16 -8.81
CA GLU A 264 -2.93 -25.55 -8.90
C GLU A 264 -3.21 -26.33 -7.60
N VAL A 265 -2.98 -25.70 -6.44
CA VAL A 265 -3.25 -26.30 -5.12
C VAL A 265 -4.72 -26.62 -4.94
N VAL A 266 -5.62 -25.75 -5.36
CA VAL A 266 -7.05 -25.90 -5.09
C VAL A 266 -7.77 -26.66 -6.21
N ALA A 267 -7.20 -26.71 -7.42
CA ALA A 267 -7.72 -27.41 -8.59
C ALA A 267 -9.24 -27.17 -8.83
N SER A 268 -9.74 -25.97 -8.48
CA SER A 268 -11.15 -25.60 -8.60
C SER A 268 -11.33 -24.36 -9.47
N PRO A 269 -12.17 -24.40 -10.52
CA PRO A 269 -12.44 -23.24 -11.37
C PRO A 269 -13.01 -22.04 -10.60
N HIS A 270 -13.76 -22.28 -9.54
CA HIS A 270 -14.35 -21.22 -8.70
C HIS A 270 -13.30 -20.45 -7.91
N VAL A 271 -12.27 -21.13 -7.43
CA VAL A 271 -11.16 -20.48 -6.69
C VAL A 271 -10.31 -19.69 -7.66
N GLU A 272 -10.00 -20.23 -8.83
CA GLU A 272 -9.29 -19.52 -9.89
C GLU A 272 -9.97 -18.19 -10.19
N LEU A 273 -11.27 -18.22 -10.49
CA LEU A 273 -12.05 -17.03 -10.82
C LEU A 273 -12.05 -16.02 -9.64
N ALA A 274 -12.26 -16.49 -8.41
CA ALA A 274 -12.31 -15.62 -7.24
C ALA A 274 -10.96 -14.94 -6.95
N VAL A 275 -9.85 -15.67 -7.07
CA VAL A 275 -8.50 -15.17 -6.84
C VAL A 275 -8.12 -14.14 -7.90
N HIS A 276 -8.36 -14.44 -9.19
CA HIS A 276 -8.07 -13.49 -10.27
C HIS A 276 -8.92 -12.24 -10.18
N LEU A 277 -10.25 -12.36 -9.99
CA LEU A 277 -11.13 -11.19 -9.86
C LEU A 277 -10.77 -10.35 -8.64
N PHE A 278 -10.44 -10.96 -7.50
CA PHE A 278 -9.97 -10.21 -6.35
C PHE A 278 -8.70 -9.43 -6.67
N ALA A 279 -7.70 -10.07 -7.30
CA ALA A 279 -6.42 -9.44 -7.62
C ALA A 279 -6.58 -8.28 -8.61
N ASP A 280 -7.33 -8.49 -9.70
CA ASP A 280 -7.61 -7.45 -10.71
C ASP A 280 -8.34 -6.25 -10.09
N LEU A 281 -9.37 -6.52 -9.27
CA LEU A 281 -10.13 -5.47 -8.59
C LEU A 281 -9.30 -4.74 -7.54
N ALA A 282 -8.43 -5.45 -6.81
CA ALA A 282 -7.55 -4.85 -5.82
C ALA A 282 -6.53 -3.91 -6.46
N LEU A 283 -5.92 -4.32 -7.58
CA LEU A 283 -4.98 -3.49 -8.34
C LEU A 283 -5.69 -2.29 -8.99
N ALA A 284 -6.83 -2.51 -9.65
CA ALA A 284 -7.58 -1.45 -10.30
C ALA A 284 -8.06 -0.36 -9.33
N THR A 285 -8.63 -0.75 -8.17
CA THR A 285 -9.09 0.22 -7.16
C THR A 285 -7.93 0.98 -6.55
N SER A 286 -6.81 0.32 -6.27
CA SER A 286 -5.61 0.95 -5.73
C SER A 286 -4.98 1.91 -6.74
N PHE A 287 -4.91 1.52 -8.01
CA PHE A 287 -4.44 2.38 -9.09
C PHE A 287 -5.31 3.63 -9.22
N LEU A 288 -6.63 3.49 -9.33
CA LEU A 288 -7.54 4.63 -9.51
C LEU A 288 -7.39 5.67 -8.37
N GLY A 289 -7.30 5.20 -7.13
CA GLY A 289 -7.15 6.09 -5.97
C GLY A 289 -5.81 6.83 -5.95
N VAL A 290 -4.71 6.11 -6.14
CA VAL A 290 -3.36 6.71 -6.10
C VAL A 290 -3.07 7.55 -7.34
N ALA A 291 -3.45 7.07 -8.52
CA ALA A 291 -3.23 7.78 -9.78
C ALA A 291 -4.02 9.09 -9.85
N LEU A 292 -5.26 9.12 -9.34
CA LEU A 292 -6.03 10.35 -9.22
C LEU A 292 -5.36 11.32 -8.25
N GLY A 293 -4.91 10.85 -7.09
CA GLY A 293 -4.18 11.66 -6.12
C GLY A 293 -2.89 12.26 -6.71
N LEU A 294 -2.12 11.48 -7.46
CA LEU A 294 -0.93 11.93 -8.16
C LEU A 294 -1.27 12.96 -9.25
N PHE A 295 -2.32 12.68 -10.05
CA PHE A 295 -2.79 13.58 -11.10
C PHE A 295 -3.18 14.95 -10.54
N ASP A 296 -3.99 14.98 -9.47
CA ASP A 296 -4.43 16.21 -8.82
C ASP A 296 -3.26 16.95 -8.14
N TYR A 297 -2.33 16.20 -7.52
CA TYR A 297 -1.11 16.78 -6.95
C TYR A 297 -0.26 17.48 -8.00
N LEU A 298 -0.02 16.84 -9.15
CA LEU A 298 0.78 17.41 -10.24
C LEU A 298 0.05 18.56 -10.95
N ALA A 299 -1.27 18.46 -11.14
CA ALA A 299 -2.07 19.55 -11.68
C ALA A 299 -1.94 20.82 -10.82
N ASN A 300 -2.01 20.67 -9.50
CA ASN A 300 -1.83 21.78 -8.56
C ASN A 300 -0.38 22.29 -8.55
N LEU A 301 0.61 21.38 -8.53
CA LEU A 301 2.03 21.75 -8.50
C LEU A 301 2.44 22.58 -9.73
N PHE A 302 1.96 22.18 -10.92
CA PHE A 302 2.26 22.85 -12.19
C PHE A 302 1.20 23.88 -12.60
N GLN A 303 0.25 24.19 -11.72
CA GLN A 303 -0.84 25.16 -11.95
C GLN A 303 -1.58 24.93 -13.29
N ARG A 304 -1.84 23.67 -13.62
CA ARG A 304 -2.48 23.28 -14.88
C ARG A 304 -3.97 23.61 -14.86
N ARG A 305 -4.46 24.18 -15.98
CA ARG A 305 -5.88 24.48 -16.15
C ARG A 305 -6.70 23.19 -16.36
N SER A 306 -7.96 23.21 -15.95
CA SER A 306 -8.94 22.12 -16.16
C SER A 306 -9.42 21.97 -17.61
N THR A 307 -8.67 22.48 -18.59
CA THR A 307 -8.93 22.34 -20.03
C THR A 307 -8.51 20.95 -20.51
N VAL A 308 -9.05 20.48 -21.62
CA VAL A 308 -8.69 19.19 -22.23
C VAL A 308 -7.18 19.08 -22.44
N SER A 309 -6.54 20.11 -22.99
CA SER A 309 -5.09 20.15 -23.19
C SER A 309 -4.32 20.12 -21.86
N GLY A 310 -4.76 20.86 -20.84
CA GLY A 310 -4.15 20.85 -19.51
C GLY A 310 -4.25 19.47 -18.85
N ARG A 311 -5.38 18.78 -18.98
CA ARG A 311 -5.57 17.42 -18.46
C ARG A 311 -4.72 16.39 -19.21
N LEU A 312 -4.60 16.48 -20.53
CA LEU A 312 -3.70 15.63 -21.32
C LEU A 312 -2.24 15.80 -20.90
N GLN A 313 -1.77 17.03 -20.76
CA GLN A 313 -0.40 17.33 -20.30
C GLN A 313 -0.16 16.78 -18.89
N THR A 314 -1.11 16.95 -17.96
CA THR A 314 -1.03 16.40 -16.62
C THR A 314 -1.02 14.87 -16.68
N GLY A 315 -1.86 14.25 -17.51
CA GLY A 315 -1.90 12.79 -17.71
C GLY A 315 -0.57 12.24 -18.22
N LEU A 316 0.07 12.90 -19.18
CA LEU A 316 1.39 12.50 -19.67
C LEU A 316 2.44 12.53 -18.55
N ILE A 317 2.50 13.61 -17.77
CA ILE A 317 3.45 13.71 -16.64
C ILE A 317 3.13 12.65 -15.56
N THR A 318 1.84 12.37 -15.32
CA THR A 318 1.39 11.41 -14.33
C THR A 318 1.74 9.98 -14.72
N PHE A 319 1.48 9.60 -15.99
CA PHE A 319 1.53 8.18 -16.39
C PHE A 319 2.80 7.78 -17.13
N LEU A 320 3.51 8.69 -17.80
CA LEU A 320 4.68 8.34 -18.58
C LEU A 320 5.84 7.77 -17.72
N PRO A 321 6.21 8.37 -16.58
CA PRO A 321 7.29 7.83 -15.75
C PRO A 321 6.96 6.42 -15.18
N PRO A 322 5.79 6.18 -14.56
CA PRO A 322 5.48 4.85 -14.03
C PRO A 322 5.22 3.82 -15.14
N LEU A 323 4.72 4.23 -16.30
CA LEU A 323 4.60 3.36 -17.47
C LEU A 323 5.98 2.94 -18.00
N ALA A 324 6.91 3.87 -18.11
CA ALA A 324 8.29 3.56 -18.49
C ALA A 324 8.91 2.54 -17.52
N PHE A 325 8.76 2.77 -16.22
CA PHE A 325 9.21 1.81 -15.22
C PHE A 325 8.59 0.41 -15.46
N ALA A 326 7.28 0.31 -15.63
CA ALA A 326 6.59 -0.97 -15.83
C ALA A 326 7.03 -1.70 -17.12
N LEU A 327 7.38 -0.98 -18.18
CA LEU A 327 7.86 -1.55 -19.42
C LEU A 327 9.32 -2.01 -19.35
N PHE A 328 10.19 -1.26 -18.66
CA PHE A 328 11.60 -1.63 -18.49
C PHE A 328 11.83 -2.67 -17.40
N TYR A 329 10.93 -2.75 -16.41
CA TYR A 329 10.97 -3.71 -15.30
C TYR A 329 9.65 -4.50 -15.23
N PRO A 330 9.41 -5.45 -16.13
CA PRO A 330 8.12 -6.17 -16.24
C PRO A 330 7.69 -6.88 -14.94
N ARG A 331 8.65 -7.31 -14.11
CA ARG A 331 8.42 -7.95 -12.80
C ARG A 331 8.63 -6.98 -11.63
N GLY A 332 8.55 -5.69 -11.87
CA GLY A 332 8.85 -4.64 -10.88
C GLY A 332 7.78 -4.37 -9.83
N PHE A 333 6.70 -5.16 -9.76
CA PHE A 333 5.60 -4.93 -8.83
C PHE A 333 6.04 -4.90 -7.35
N VAL A 334 6.71 -5.96 -6.89
CA VAL A 334 7.21 -6.06 -5.51
C VAL A 334 8.30 -5.04 -5.24
N MET A 335 9.23 -4.87 -6.18
CA MET A 335 10.31 -3.89 -6.09
C MET A 335 9.79 -2.45 -5.97
N ALA A 336 8.81 -2.07 -6.78
CA ALA A 336 8.20 -0.73 -6.71
C ALA A 336 7.49 -0.49 -5.38
N LEU A 337 6.82 -1.51 -4.80
CA LEU A 337 6.25 -1.44 -3.46
C LEU A 337 7.33 -1.26 -2.38
N GLY A 338 8.47 -1.91 -2.53
CA GLY A 338 9.63 -1.71 -1.65
C GLY A 338 10.12 -0.27 -1.66
N TYR A 339 10.30 0.34 -2.83
CA TYR A 339 10.68 1.75 -2.95
C TYR A 339 9.57 2.70 -2.46
N ALA A 340 8.30 2.36 -2.65
CA ALA A 340 7.20 3.10 -2.03
C ALA A 340 7.32 3.09 -0.51
N GLY A 341 7.81 1.99 0.08
CA GLY A 341 8.12 1.87 1.51
C GLY A 341 9.15 2.89 2.00
N VAL A 342 10.16 3.23 1.19
CA VAL A 342 11.14 4.27 1.53
C VAL A 342 10.45 5.63 1.72
N ALA A 343 9.65 6.05 0.75
CA ALA A 343 8.92 7.31 0.84
C ALA A 343 7.89 7.30 1.96
N LEU A 344 7.19 6.17 2.14
CA LEU A 344 6.23 6.01 3.23
C LEU A 344 6.93 6.05 4.60
N ALA A 345 8.15 5.51 4.75
CA ALA A 345 8.91 5.60 6.00
C ALA A 345 9.22 7.05 6.35
N VAL A 346 9.56 7.89 5.38
CA VAL A 346 9.72 9.33 5.61
C VAL A 346 8.40 9.95 6.07
N LEU A 347 7.29 9.69 5.37
CA LEU A 347 5.98 10.32 5.62
C LEU A 347 5.30 9.82 6.89
N ALA A 348 5.42 8.52 7.20
CA ALA A 348 4.67 7.87 8.26
C ALA A 348 5.49 7.68 9.54
N LEU A 349 6.81 7.71 9.48
CA LEU A 349 7.68 7.49 10.65
C LEU A 349 8.53 8.73 10.95
N LEU A 350 9.39 9.16 10.01
CA LEU A 350 10.34 10.25 10.27
C LEU A 350 9.65 11.59 10.50
N ILE A 351 8.77 11.98 9.59
CA ILE A 351 8.04 13.27 9.68
C ILE A 351 7.16 13.32 10.94
N PRO A 352 6.29 12.35 11.25
CA PRO A 352 5.49 12.39 12.47
C PRO A 352 6.33 12.47 13.76
N ALA A 353 7.43 11.72 13.85
CA ALA A 353 8.33 11.78 15.02
C ALA A 353 8.94 13.18 15.21
N MET A 354 9.44 13.79 14.12
CA MET A 354 10.00 15.14 14.14
C MET A 354 8.96 16.20 14.43
N LEU A 355 7.76 16.09 13.84
CA LEU A 355 6.64 17.02 14.10
C LEU A 355 6.24 17.02 15.56
N VAL A 356 6.05 15.84 16.15
CA VAL A 356 5.68 15.72 17.57
C VAL A 356 6.79 16.22 18.48
N TRP A 357 8.04 15.93 18.16
CA TRP A 357 9.18 16.43 18.93
C TRP A 357 9.20 17.95 18.97
N GLN A 358 9.01 18.63 17.84
CA GLN A 358 8.93 20.10 17.78
C GLN A 358 7.66 20.66 18.43
N CYS A 359 6.51 20.00 18.21
CA CYS A 359 5.24 20.37 18.81
C CYS A 359 5.32 20.33 20.35
N ARG A 360 5.93 19.28 20.92
CA ARG A 360 6.11 19.14 22.38
C ARG A 360 7.05 20.18 22.97
N LYS A 361 8.03 20.68 22.20
CA LYS A 361 8.89 21.81 22.63
C LYS A 361 8.16 23.14 22.66
N GLN A 362 7.26 23.37 21.67
CA GLN A 362 6.52 24.62 21.55
C GLN A 362 5.29 24.69 22.47
N SER A 363 4.68 23.55 22.80
CA SER A 363 3.45 23.46 23.58
C SER A 363 3.54 22.34 24.62
N PRO A 364 4.28 22.57 25.76
CA PRO A 364 4.58 21.52 26.73
C PRO A 364 3.37 20.97 27.51
N GLN A 365 2.27 21.72 27.60
CA GLN A 365 1.17 21.44 28.56
C GLN A 365 -0.17 21.11 27.92
N ALA A 366 -0.28 20.93 26.61
CA ALA A 366 -1.57 20.90 25.93
C ALA A 366 -2.08 19.50 25.56
N GLY A 367 -3.22 19.13 26.12
CA GLY A 367 -4.17 18.20 25.55
C GLY A 367 -3.75 16.73 25.44
N TYR A 368 -4.12 16.10 24.35
CA TYR A 368 -3.81 14.70 24.06
C TYR A 368 -2.32 14.47 23.79
N ARG A 369 -1.75 13.52 24.49
CA ARG A 369 -0.36 13.08 24.31
C ARG A 369 -0.30 11.57 24.13
N VAL A 370 0.48 11.12 23.14
CA VAL A 370 0.75 9.70 22.97
C VAL A 370 1.79 9.24 23.98
N ALA A 371 1.56 8.07 24.60
CA ALA A 371 2.46 7.50 25.58
C ALA A 371 3.85 7.18 24.99
N GLY A 372 4.87 7.06 25.85
CA GLY A 372 6.22 6.64 25.49
C GLY A 372 7.26 7.75 25.40
N GLY A 373 6.85 9.02 25.44
CA GLY A 373 7.79 10.15 25.55
C GLY A 373 8.81 10.26 24.41
N THR A 374 9.97 10.85 24.69
CA THR A 374 11.08 10.98 23.74
C THR A 374 11.69 9.62 23.31
N PRO A 375 11.84 8.62 24.20
CA PRO A 375 12.36 7.32 23.78
C PRO A 375 11.52 6.65 22.69
N ALA A 376 10.18 6.73 22.79
CA ALA A 376 9.32 6.17 21.75
C ALA A 376 9.43 6.92 20.40
N LEU A 377 9.60 8.25 20.43
CA LEU A 377 9.86 9.03 19.22
C LEU A 377 11.19 8.63 18.56
N ALA A 378 12.24 8.44 19.38
CA ALA A 378 13.53 7.96 18.89
C ALA A 378 13.42 6.56 18.28
N LEU A 379 12.67 5.65 18.92
CA LEU A 379 12.42 4.32 18.39
C LEU A 379 11.70 4.37 17.02
N VAL A 380 10.62 5.18 16.91
CA VAL A 380 9.91 5.38 15.64
C VAL A 380 10.86 5.90 14.55
N PHE A 381 11.69 6.89 14.90
CA PHE A 381 12.66 7.45 13.95
C PHE A 381 13.68 6.40 13.49
N ILE A 382 14.22 5.60 14.42
CA ILE A 382 15.14 4.49 14.11
C ILE A 382 14.45 3.45 13.22
N CYS A 383 13.22 3.07 13.53
CA CYS A 383 12.44 2.16 12.65
C CYS A 383 12.32 2.71 11.22
N GLY A 384 12.09 4.02 11.06
CA GLY A 384 12.07 4.66 9.75
C GLY A 384 13.40 4.53 8.99
N ILE A 385 14.52 4.77 9.67
CA ILE A 385 15.86 4.58 9.09
C ILE A 385 16.12 3.11 8.75
N VAL A 386 15.67 2.18 9.59
CA VAL A 386 15.81 0.73 9.32
C VAL A 386 15.04 0.33 8.08
N VAL A 387 13.78 0.75 7.91
CA VAL A 387 12.98 0.43 6.70
C VAL A 387 13.69 0.95 5.45
N ILE A 388 14.20 2.19 5.48
CA ILE A 388 14.93 2.80 4.37
C ILE A 388 16.23 2.02 4.10
N GLY A 389 17.01 1.73 5.14
CA GLY A 389 18.27 1.02 5.04
C GLY A 389 18.13 -0.41 4.49
N VAL A 390 17.07 -1.12 4.92
CA VAL A 390 16.75 -2.46 4.39
C VAL A 390 16.47 -2.40 2.89
N GLN A 391 15.64 -1.45 2.42
CA GLN A 391 15.34 -1.34 0.99
C GLN A 391 16.59 -1.02 0.15
N PHE A 392 17.44 -0.13 0.64
CA PHE A 392 18.72 0.13 -0.05
C PHE A 392 19.67 -1.07 0.00
N SER A 393 19.68 -1.84 1.09
CA SER A 393 20.48 -3.06 1.20
C SER A 393 20.01 -4.14 0.22
N ILE A 394 18.70 -4.25 -0.04
CA ILE A 394 18.15 -5.11 -1.10
C ILE A 394 18.63 -4.61 -2.47
N ALA A 395 18.48 -3.32 -2.75
CA ALA A 395 18.87 -2.72 -4.03
C ALA A 395 20.36 -2.86 -4.34
N LEU A 396 21.22 -2.89 -3.32
CA LEU A 396 22.67 -3.08 -3.46
C LEU A 396 23.11 -4.56 -3.42
N GLY A 397 22.15 -5.50 -3.28
CA GLY A 397 22.44 -6.93 -3.25
C GLY A 397 23.03 -7.45 -1.93
N PHE A 398 23.00 -6.66 -0.85
CA PHE A 398 23.41 -7.09 0.49
C PHE A 398 22.36 -7.94 1.21
N LEU A 399 21.09 -7.78 0.82
CA LEU A 399 19.98 -8.59 1.28
C LEU A 399 19.30 -9.26 0.09
N PRO A 400 18.71 -10.45 0.28
CA PRO A 400 18.00 -11.16 -0.79
C PRO A 400 16.78 -10.36 -1.25
N ASP A 401 16.47 -10.44 -2.55
CA ASP A 401 15.26 -9.88 -3.11
C ASP A 401 14.05 -10.70 -2.63
N PRO A 402 12.99 -10.09 -2.11
CA PRO A 402 11.81 -10.79 -1.62
C PRO A 402 10.85 -11.28 -2.74
N GLY A 403 11.12 -10.97 -4.03
CA GLY A 403 10.28 -11.47 -5.13
C GLY A 403 10.26 -10.62 -6.37
#